data_46abbc211608abb35087005838d25c3c
#
_entry.id   46abbc211608abb35087005838d25c3c
#
_cell.length_a   1.000
_cell.length_b   1.000
_cell.length_c   1.000
_cell.angle_alpha   90.00
_cell.angle_beta   90.00
_cell.angle_gamma   90.00
#
_symmetry.space_group_name_H-M   'P 1'
#
loop_
_entity.id
_entity.type
_entity.pdbx_description
1 polymer ?
#
loop_
_entity_poly.entity_id
_entity_poly.type
_entity_poly.pdbx_seq_one_letter_code
_entity_poly.pdbx_strand_id
1 'polypeptide(L)'
;MNNSDIEKLSNEDLVKIINKYKINPGNQNLNRSQALQLVKNFIASKQKKKNEVKSISVENRKDRVRRMSATNSTTVKRENIPQSDVKHVRDRRMSEPQTRKEVVNAKRDHALKKTQHDENKRVIDELNKKMPQYDNVGLYPKQNRLVAIGDVHGDLSVTLISLKLAGVIHRDIFPYNFNLEKIKWLGGSTWIVQTGDQIDRCRPENWKNDCIEDLDDVEADEGNNMVIIKLFKLLDDQARKEGGRVITLLGNHELMNVDRDFRYVSPKEFLEFVPQKDRTSKLTKDGLPLGYYHRLKAFERNGAIAKFYAENKKSIVQIGSWLFVHGGFSHALAKKCTIHEINTLVKKWLLNQSDENEEELFDEIFRQDDDISPFWCRLFAEEDGEDENTLEGFEHLLNILNKRNRRLMPIRGMVIAHTPQYMHDRYMNSLYGNRLWRIDVGMSRAFGKHDMCGDNKYRQIQVLIIHDDSKFEVKKHPFYNRQPAPGMGQNAELKKPGFL
;
A
#
# COMPACT_ATOMS: atom_id res chain seq x y z
N MET A 1 -8.46 -27.27 6.70
CA MET A 1 -8.30 -28.58 7.38
C MET A 1 -9.21 -29.60 6.73
N ASN A 2 -8.71 -30.78 6.43
CA ASN A 2 -9.52 -31.92 5.96
C ASN A 2 -10.05 -32.73 7.17
N ASN A 3 -11.01 -33.63 6.93
CA ASN A 3 -11.64 -34.41 8.03
C ASN A 3 -10.64 -35.29 8.80
N SER A 4 -9.57 -35.78 8.13
CA SER A 4 -8.53 -36.58 8.76
C SER A 4 -7.66 -35.77 9.73
N ASP A 5 -7.41 -34.48 9.42
CA ASP A 5 -6.62 -33.62 10.28
C ASP A 5 -7.40 -33.23 11.54
N ILE A 6 -8.72 -33.05 11.41
CA ILE A 6 -9.59 -32.69 12.54
C ILE A 6 -9.67 -33.84 13.56
N GLU A 7 -9.66 -35.09 13.10
CA GLU A 7 -9.70 -36.27 13.97
C GLU A 7 -8.44 -36.45 14.82
N LYS A 8 -7.32 -35.86 14.40
CA LYS A 8 -6.04 -35.90 15.14
C LYS A 8 -5.90 -34.81 16.22
N LEU A 9 -6.82 -33.84 16.26
CA LEU A 9 -6.76 -32.74 17.24
C LEU A 9 -6.96 -33.23 18.66
N SER A 10 -6.27 -32.62 19.61
CA SER A 10 -6.49 -32.84 21.05
C SER A 10 -7.85 -32.24 21.48
N ASN A 11 -8.34 -32.66 22.65
CA ASN A 11 -9.55 -32.01 23.24
C ASN A 11 -9.37 -30.52 23.48
N GLU A 12 -8.18 -30.12 23.90
CA GLU A 12 -7.85 -28.71 24.15
C GLU A 12 -7.88 -27.90 22.85
N ASP A 13 -7.36 -28.46 21.75
CA ASP A 13 -7.38 -27.78 20.47
C ASP A 13 -8.79 -27.67 19.87
N LEU A 14 -9.63 -28.70 20.05
CA LEU A 14 -11.05 -28.62 19.66
C LEU A 14 -11.80 -27.56 20.44
N VAL A 15 -11.55 -27.43 21.76
CA VAL A 15 -12.17 -26.40 22.59
C VAL A 15 -11.67 -25.00 22.19
N LYS A 16 -10.38 -24.83 21.90
CA LYS A 16 -9.84 -23.56 21.37
C LYS A 16 -10.52 -23.16 20.07
N ILE A 17 -10.72 -24.10 19.14
CA ILE A 17 -11.41 -23.84 17.87
C ILE A 17 -12.87 -23.45 18.11
N ILE A 18 -13.58 -24.18 18.98
CA ILE A 18 -14.99 -23.90 19.32
C ILE A 18 -15.12 -22.49 19.91
N ASN A 19 -14.24 -22.13 20.83
CA ASN A 19 -14.26 -20.82 21.48
C ASN A 19 -13.87 -19.71 20.50
N LYS A 20 -12.79 -19.91 19.72
CA LYS A 20 -12.31 -18.94 18.74
C LYS A 20 -13.38 -18.57 17.70
N TYR A 21 -14.12 -19.57 17.23
CA TYR A 21 -15.14 -19.36 16.18
C TYR A 21 -16.57 -19.27 16.74
N LYS A 22 -16.71 -19.20 18.09
CA LYS A 22 -18.02 -19.10 18.79
C LYS A 22 -19.06 -20.14 18.27
N ILE A 23 -18.57 -21.38 18.00
CA ILE A 23 -19.38 -22.42 17.35
C ILE A 23 -20.53 -22.90 18.28
N ASN A 24 -20.34 -22.82 19.59
CA ASN A 24 -21.35 -23.15 20.61
C ASN A 24 -21.22 -22.26 21.85
N PRO A 25 -21.77 -21.06 21.85
CA PRO A 25 -21.54 -20.03 22.88
C PRO A 25 -22.11 -20.34 24.27
N GLY A 26 -22.69 -21.51 24.53
CA GLY A 26 -23.37 -21.78 25.79
C GLY A 26 -23.02 -23.07 26.54
N ASN A 27 -22.10 -23.92 26.05
CA ASN A 27 -21.90 -25.25 26.66
C ASN A 27 -20.40 -25.51 26.92
N GLN A 28 -19.98 -25.34 28.20
CA GLN A 28 -18.59 -25.54 28.63
C GLN A 28 -18.19 -27.01 28.86
N ASN A 29 -19.13 -27.99 28.81
CA ASN A 29 -18.88 -29.39 29.12
C ASN A 29 -19.13 -30.32 27.91
N LEU A 30 -18.54 -30.04 26.77
CA LEU A 30 -18.60 -30.91 25.61
C LEU A 30 -17.62 -32.09 25.77
N ASN A 31 -18.11 -33.32 25.56
CA ASN A 31 -17.20 -34.44 25.40
C ASN A 31 -16.49 -34.38 24.04
N ARG A 32 -15.36 -35.14 23.89
CA ARG A 32 -14.55 -35.12 22.67
C ARG A 32 -15.35 -35.37 21.40
N SER A 33 -16.29 -36.30 21.43
CA SER A 33 -17.12 -36.66 20.27
C SER A 33 -18.03 -35.50 19.83
N GLN A 34 -18.62 -34.81 20.79
CA GLN A 34 -19.48 -33.65 20.54
C GLN A 34 -18.65 -32.46 20.01
N ALA A 35 -17.49 -32.17 20.61
CA ALA A 35 -16.59 -31.13 20.14
C ALA A 35 -16.13 -31.38 18.70
N LEU A 36 -15.71 -32.62 18.40
CA LEU A 36 -15.28 -33.04 17.07
C LEU A 36 -16.40 -32.86 16.04
N GLN A 37 -17.64 -33.27 16.37
CA GLN A 37 -18.78 -33.16 15.47
C GLN A 37 -19.15 -31.69 15.18
N LEU A 38 -19.10 -30.83 16.19
CA LEU A 38 -19.33 -29.39 16.03
C LEU A 38 -18.31 -28.73 15.08
N VAL A 39 -17.04 -29.03 15.28
CA VAL A 39 -15.97 -28.49 14.41
C VAL A 39 -16.11 -29.02 12.99
N LYS A 40 -16.41 -30.32 12.78
CA LYS A 40 -16.68 -30.89 11.46
C LYS A 40 -17.86 -30.21 10.76
N ASN A 41 -18.98 -30.03 11.47
CA ASN A 41 -20.17 -29.39 10.92
C ASN A 41 -19.90 -27.93 10.52
N PHE A 42 -19.16 -27.18 11.35
CA PHE A 42 -18.77 -25.81 11.06
C PHE A 42 -17.91 -25.74 9.78
N ILE A 43 -16.89 -26.58 9.65
CA ILE A 43 -16.02 -26.60 8.46
C ILE A 43 -16.81 -27.03 7.21
N ALA A 44 -17.71 -28.01 7.33
CA ALA A 44 -18.58 -28.42 6.22
C ALA A 44 -19.53 -27.30 5.77
N SER A 45 -20.07 -26.52 6.72
CA SER A 45 -20.94 -25.36 6.41
C SER A 45 -20.17 -24.25 5.68
N LYS A 46 -18.95 -23.96 6.11
CA LYS A 46 -18.04 -22.99 5.44
C LYS A 46 -17.67 -23.46 4.03
N GLN A 47 -17.38 -24.77 3.83
CA GLN A 47 -17.10 -25.33 2.50
C GLN A 47 -18.31 -25.29 1.57
N LYS A 48 -19.52 -25.57 2.09
CA LYS A 48 -20.77 -25.48 1.32
C LYS A 48 -21.03 -24.04 0.85
N LYS A 49 -20.91 -23.06 1.73
CA LYS A 49 -21.02 -21.62 1.37
C LYS A 49 -19.97 -21.24 0.31
N LYS A 50 -18.72 -21.71 0.43
CA LYS A 50 -17.66 -21.43 -0.54
C LYS A 50 -17.96 -22.02 -1.93
N ASN A 51 -18.60 -23.19 -2.00
CA ASN A 51 -19.00 -23.82 -3.26
C ASN A 51 -20.23 -23.16 -3.89
N GLU A 52 -21.20 -22.69 -3.09
CA GLU A 52 -22.35 -21.93 -3.56
C GLU A 52 -21.92 -20.58 -4.16
N VAL A 53 -20.98 -19.86 -3.52
CA VAL A 53 -20.39 -18.63 -4.06
C VAL A 53 -19.64 -18.88 -5.37
N LYS A 54 -18.92 -20.01 -5.49
CA LYS A 54 -18.26 -20.40 -6.75
C LYS A 54 -19.26 -20.68 -7.88
N SER A 55 -20.39 -21.31 -7.60
CA SER A 55 -21.42 -21.59 -8.61
C SER A 55 -22.07 -20.31 -9.13
N ILE A 56 -22.37 -19.36 -8.26
CA ILE A 56 -22.92 -18.03 -8.63
C ILE A 56 -21.92 -17.24 -9.46
N SER A 57 -20.63 -17.31 -9.15
CA SER A 57 -19.58 -16.60 -9.92
C SER A 57 -19.39 -17.19 -11.33
N VAL A 58 -19.58 -18.48 -11.51
CA VAL A 58 -19.49 -19.17 -12.82
C VAL A 58 -20.70 -18.83 -13.70
N GLU A 59 -21.89 -18.71 -13.11
CA GLU A 59 -23.11 -18.34 -13.84
C GLU A 59 -23.08 -16.88 -14.29
N ASN A 60 -22.64 -15.97 -13.44
CA ASN A 60 -22.40 -14.57 -13.79
C ASN A 60 -21.33 -14.38 -14.88
N ARG A 61 -20.33 -15.27 -14.97
CA ARG A 61 -19.33 -15.26 -16.05
C ARG A 61 -19.91 -15.70 -17.40
N LYS A 62 -20.79 -16.69 -17.42
CA LYS A 62 -21.45 -17.16 -18.66
C LYS A 62 -22.34 -16.06 -19.26
N ASP A 63 -23.04 -15.31 -18.42
CA ASP A 63 -23.88 -14.19 -18.88
C ASP A 63 -23.07 -12.99 -19.36
N ARG A 64 -21.91 -12.72 -18.77
CA ARG A 64 -21.00 -11.66 -19.20
C ARG A 64 -20.35 -11.96 -20.54
N VAL A 65 -19.96 -13.23 -20.78
CA VAL A 65 -19.42 -13.70 -22.07
C VAL A 65 -20.48 -13.63 -23.18
N ARG A 66 -21.75 -13.98 -22.88
CA ARG A 66 -22.85 -13.84 -23.85
C ARG A 66 -23.14 -12.39 -24.22
N ARG A 67 -23.00 -11.44 -23.29
CA ARG A 67 -23.18 -9.99 -23.57
C ARG A 67 -22.03 -9.39 -24.37
N MET A 68 -20.80 -9.90 -24.23
CA MET A 68 -19.63 -9.41 -25.00
C MET A 68 -19.57 -9.96 -26.42
N SER A 69 -20.22 -11.09 -26.75
CA SER A 69 -20.29 -11.63 -28.11
C SER A 69 -21.36 -11.00 -28.99
N ALA A 70 -22.26 -10.19 -28.42
CA ALA A 70 -23.36 -9.54 -29.16
C ALA A 70 -23.02 -8.14 -29.68
N THR A 71 -21.84 -7.58 -29.42
CA THR A 71 -21.49 -6.20 -29.75
C THR A 71 -20.39 -6.03 -30.82
N ASN A 72 -19.91 -7.10 -31.45
CA ASN A 72 -18.86 -7.01 -32.49
C ASN A 72 -19.35 -7.51 -33.85
N SER A 73 -20.19 -6.71 -34.53
CA SER A 73 -20.35 -6.81 -35.98
C SER A 73 -20.72 -5.44 -36.54
N THR A 74 -19.73 -4.60 -36.74
CA THR A 74 -19.79 -3.47 -37.71
C THR A 74 -18.46 -3.38 -38.42
N THR A 75 -18.49 -3.85 -39.65
CA THR A 75 -17.39 -3.83 -40.61
C THR A 75 -17.22 -2.41 -41.15
N VAL A 76 -16.05 -1.80 -40.91
CA VAL A 76 -15.65 -0.56 -41.58
C VAL A 76 -14.70 -0.90 -42.72
N LYS A 77 -15.11 -0.54 -43.95
CA LYS A 77 -14.31 -0.67 -45.18
C LYS A 77 -13.12 0.28 -45.14
N ARG A 78 -11.93 -0.26 -45.45
CA ARG A 78 -10.73 0.53 -45.73
C ARG A 78 -10.74 1.03 -47.14
N GLU A 79 -10.67 2.35 -47.35
CA GLU A 79 -10.32 2.94 -48.61
C GLU A 79 -8.80 3.18 -48.73
N ASN A 80 -8.25 2.82 -49.89
CA ASN A 80 -6.85 2.97 -50.25
C ASN A 80 -6.52 4.42 -50.66
N ILE A 81 -5.44 4.96 -50.08
CA ILE A 81 -4.84 6.22 -50.56
C ILE A 81 -3.47 5.91 -51.15
N PRO A 82 -3.13 6.43 -52.34
CA PRO A 82 -1.86 6.11 -53.05
C PRO A 82 -0.66 6.85 -52.47
N GLN A 83 0.46 6.18 -52.47
CA GLN A 83 1.77 6.77 -52.22
C GLN A 83 2.20 7.67 -53.36
N SER A 84 2.63 8.90 -53.07
CA SER A 84 3.42 9.73 -53.98
C SER A 84 4.65 10.31 -53.29
N ASP A 85 5.74 10.25 -54.01
CA ASP A 85 7.11 10.64 -53.74
C ASP A 85 7.30 11.98 -52.99
N VAL A 86 8.12 11.98 -51.93
CA VAL A 86 8.61 13.21 -51.31
C VAL A 86 10.13 13.33 -51.54
N LYS A 87 10.50 14.20 -52.43
CA LYS A 87 11.89 14.65 -52.66
C LYS A 87 12.37 15.50 -51.49
N HIS A 88 13.59 15.20 -51.00
CA HIS A 88 14.32 16.05 -50.06
C HIS A 88 14.59 17.44 -50.62
N VAL A 89 14.01 18.46 -49.99
CA VAL A 89 14.45 19.86 -50.15
C VAL A 89 14.98 20.34 -48.79
N ARG A 90 16.25 20.64 -48.74
CA ARG A 90 16.89 21.33 -47.59
C ARG A 90 16.52 22.81 -47.68
N ASP A 91 15.52 23.24 -46.89
CA ASP A 91 15.25 24.67 -46.71
C ASP A 91 16.01 25.21 -45.50
N ARG A 92 16.94 26.12 -45.78
CA ARG A 92 17.47 27.07 -44.79
C ARG A 92 16.36 28.08 -44.53
N ARG A 93 15.64 27.92 -43.41
CA ARG A 93 14.72 28.99 -42.92
C ARG A 93 15.59 30.14 -42.41
N MET A 94 15.63 31.20 -43.21
CA MET A 94 15.95 32.55 -42.71
C MET A 94 14.76 32.97 -41.84
N SER A 95 15.04 33.37 -40.57
CA SER A 95 14.05 33.90 -39.66
C SER A 95 13.46 35.19 -40.24
N GLU A 96 12.19 35.16 -40.56
CA GLU A 96 11.43 36.38 -40.90
C GLU A 96 11.45 37.38 -39.73
N PRO A 97 11.54 38.69 -39.95
CA PRO A 97 11.49 39.68 -38.91
C PRO A 97 10.13 39.67 -38.21
N GLN A 98 10.11 39.38 -36.91
CA GLN A 98 8.89 39.39 -36.09
C GLN A 98 8.16 40.73 -36.21
N THR A 99 6.86 40.72 -36.48
CA THR A 99 6.07 41.95 -36.55
C THR A 99 5.98 42.61 -35.15
N ARG A 100 5.82 43.94 -35.15
CA ARG A 100 5.69 44.74 -33.90
C ARG A 100 4.55 44.21 -33.00
N LYS A 101 3.48 43.62 -33.58
CA LYS A 101 2.36 42.97 -32.86
C LYS A 101 2.81 41.68 -32.18
N GLU A 102 3.63 40.82 -32.81
CA GLU A 102 4.12 39.56 -32.25
C GLU A 102 5.03 39.83 -31.08
N VAL A 103 5.92 40.81 -31.14
CA VAL A 103 6.80 41.22 -30.03
C VAL A 103 6.00 41.74 -28.84
N VAL A 104 4.93 42.51 -29.08
CA VAL A 104 4.04 43.02 -28.02
C VAL A 104 3.26 41.88 -27.38
N ASN A 105 2.72 40.96 -28.16
CA ASN A 105 2.02 39.79 -27.64
C ASN A 105 2.96 38.87 -26.82
N ALA A 106 4.17 38.60 -27.31
CA ALA A 106 5.18 37.79 -26.59
C ALA A 106 5.56 38.44 -25.25
N LYS A 107 5.72 39.78 -25.17
CA LYS A 107 5.96 40.51 -23.92
C LYS A 107 4.77 40.42 -22.96
N ARG A 108 3.53 40.51 -23.47
CA ARG A 108 2.31 40.39 -22.67
C ARG A 108 2.17 38.98 -22.09
N ASP A 109 2.39 37.97 -22.93
CA ASP A 109 2.36 36.56 -22.49
C ASP A 109 3.46 36.22 -21.48
N HIS A 110 4.65 36.79 -21.65
CA HIS A 110 5.71 36.67 -20.67
C HIS A 110 5.37 37.35 -19.32
N ALA A 111 4.77 38.54 -19.36
CA ALA A 111 4.33 39.26 -18.17
C ALA A 111 3.21 38.48 -17.44
N LEU A 112 2.22 37.94 -18.18
CA LEU A 112 1.14 37.11 -17.63
C LEU A 112 1.71 35.85 -16.97
N LYS A 113 2.62 35.15 -17.64
CA LYS A 113 3.30 33.95 -17.09
C LYS A 113 4.08 34.27 -15.84
N LYS A 114 4.76 35.41 -15.78
CA LYS A 114 5.49 35.87 -14.60
C LYS A 114 4.56 36.16 -13.43
N THR A 115 3.45 36.88 -13.68
CA THR A 115 2.43 37.19 -12.64
C THR A 115 1.82 35.91 -12.08
N GLN A 116 1.47 34.96 -12.95
CA GLN A 116 0.95 33.63 -12.56
C GLN A 116 1.98 32.84 -11.75
N HIS A 117 3.25 32.90 -12.13
CA HIS A 117 4.34 32.25 -11.38
C HIS A 117 4.50 32.84 -9.99
N ASP A 118 4.50 34.18 -9.88
CA ASP A 118 4.64 34.89 -8.61
C ASP A 118 3.43 34.63 -7.67
N GLU A 119 2.23 34.55 -8.21
CA GLU A 119 1.02 34.21 -7.47
C GLU A 119 1.05 32.75 -6.98
N ASN A 120 1.41 31.79 -7.84
CA ASN A 120 1.58 30.39 -7.48
C ASN A 120 2.64 30.25 -6.35
N LYS A 121 3.75 30.97 -6.45
CA LYS A 121 4.78 30.96 -5.42
C LYS A 121 4.25 31.47 -4.07
N ARG A 122 3.46 32.54 -4.05
CA ARG A 122 2.85 33.04 -2.81
C ARG A 122 1.92 32.00 -2.18
N VAL A 123 1.08 31.35 -2.98
CA VAL A 123 0.18 30.28 -2.51
C VAL A 123 0.97 29.12 -1.90
N ILE A 124 2.06 28.70 -2.54
CA ILE A 124 2.95 27.65 -2.02
C ILE A 124 3.61 28.07 -0.72
N ASP A 125 4.11 29.30 -0.62
CA ASP A 125 4.76 29.83 0.58
C ASP A 125 3.76 29.90 1.75
N GLU A 126 2.52 30.32 1.51
CA GLU A 126 1.47 30.31 2.53
C GLU A 126 1.07 28.92 2.99
N LEU A 127 0.98 27.96 2.06
CA LEU A 127 0.72 26.56 2.39
C LEU A 127 1.84 26.01 3.28
N ASN A 128 3.10 26.25 2.90
CA ASN A 128 4.25 25.78 3.65
C ASN A 128 4.35 26.37 5.05
N LYS A 129 3.92 27.64 5.26
CA LYS A 129 3.83 28.24 6.60
C LYS A 129 2.83 27.54 7.52
N LYS A 130 1.73 27.02 6.96
CA LYS A 130 0.68 26.28 7.70
C LYS A 130 1.01 24.81 7.88
N MET A 131 1.93 24.27 7.09
CA MET A 131 2.22 22.85 7.04
C MET A 131 2.62 22.23 8.39
N PRO A 132 3.47 22.86 9.23
CA PRO A 132 3.81 22.32 10.55
C PRO A 132 2.59 22.10 11.46
N GLN A 133 1.58 22.95 11.37
CA GLN A 133 0.33 22.78 12.12
C GLN A 133 -0.47 21.58 11.60
N TYR A 134 -0.54 21.40 10.28
CA TYR A 134 -1.20 20.25 9.67
C TYR A 134 -0.45 18.94 9.98
N ASP A 135 0.87 18.95 9.83
CA ASP A 135 1.73 17.81 10.15
C ASP A 135 1.62 17.37 11.62
N ASN A 136 1.45 18.32 12.55
CA ASN A 136 1.31 17.98 13.96
C ASN A 136 0.04 17.19 14.28
N VAL A 137 -1.06 17.46 13.58
CA VAL A 137 -2.35 16.81 13.85
C VAL A 137 -2.72 15.71 12.84
N GLY A 138 -2.03 15.61 11.69
CA GLY A 138 -2.36 14.69 10.62
C GLY A 138 -3.63 15.05 9.84
N LEU A 139 -4.01 16.35 9.84
CA LEU A 139 -5.20 16.85 9.17
C LEU A 139 -4.82 17.89 8.11
N TYR A 140 -5.15 17.60 6.84
CA TYR A 140 -4.73 18.41 5.71
C TYR A 140 -5.93 18.89 4.88
N PRO A 141 -5.81 20.03 4.18
CA PRO A 141 -6.84 20.50 3.28
C PRO A 141 -7.00 19.57 2.08
N LYS A 142 -8.17 19.61 1.42
CA LYS A 142 -8.40 18.88 0.18
C LYS A 142 -7.40 19.27 -0.90
N GLN A 143 -7.07 18.30 -1.77
CA GLN A 143 -6.13 18.47 -2.87
C GLN A 143 -6.82 18.23 -4.21
N ASN A 144 -6.38 18.94 -5.26
CA ASN A 144 -6.91 18.75 -6.62
C ASN A 144 -6.52 17.38 -7.18
N ARG A 145 -5.32 16.90 -6.81
CA ARG A 145 -4.83 15.59 -7.23
C ARG A 145 -4.11 14.90 -6.08
N LEU A 146 -4.68 13.81 -5.61
CA LEU A 146 -4.18 12.98 -4.53
C LEU A 146 -4.00 11.56 -5.04
N VAL A 147 -2.83 10.95 -4.80
CA VAL A 147 -2.51 9.59 -5.23
C VAL A 147 -2.28 8.73 -4.00
N ALA A 148 -2.94 7.57 -3.92
CA ALA A 148 -2.70 6.58 -2.89
C ALA A 148 -1.92 5.39 -3.48
N ILE A 149 -0.88 4.98 -2.77
CA ILE A 149 -0.01 3.84 -3.09
C ILE A 149 -0.08 2.86 -1.91
N GLY A 150 -0.41 1.60 -2.18
CA GLY A 150 -0.44 0.53 -1.19
C GLY A 150 0.95 0.03 -0.82
N ASP A 151 0.98 -1.17 -0.27
CA ASP A 151 2.14 -1.83 0.32
C ASP A 151 3.20 -2.19 -0.73
N VAL A 152 4.47 -1.93 -0.43
CA VAL A 152 5.58 -2.15 -1.38
C VAL A 152 6.63 -3.16 -0.89
N HIS A 153 6.66 -3.48 0.39
CA HIS A 153 7.45 -4.55 1.00
C HIS A 153 8.87 -4.71 0.40
N GLY A 154 9.71 -3.70 0.57
CA GLY A 154 11.11 -3.73 0.13
C GLY A 154 11.33 -3.81 -1.39
N ASP A 155 10.27 -3.74 -2.22
CA ASP A 155 10.36 -3.88 -3.68
C ASP A 155 10.59 -2.54 -4.38
N LEU A 156 11.84 -2.24 -4.71
CA LEU A 156 12.21 -1.00 -5.40
C LEU A 156 11.56 -0.89 -6.79
N SER A 157 11.42 -2.00 -7.52
CA SER A 157 10.81 -2.00 -8.85
C SER A 157 9.34 -1.58 -8.77
N VAL A 158 8.60 -2.18 -7.84
CA VAL A 158 7.19 -1.84 -7.58
C VAL A 158 7.05 -0.38 -7.16
N THR A 159 7.91 0.07 -6.25
CA THR A 159 7.94 1.48 -5.80
C THR A 159 8.12 2.44 -6.95
N LEU A 160 9.12 2.19 -7.82
CA LEU A 160 9.39 3.06 -8.98
C LEU A 160 8.24 3.03 -10.00
N ILE A 161 7.63 1.86 -10.25
CA ILE A 161 6.49 1.76 -11.17
C ILE A 161 5.28 2.50 -10.60
N SER A 162 4.98 2.37 -9.30
CA SER A 162 3.89 3.10 -8.65
C SER A 162 4.08 4.62 -8.75
N LEU A 163 5.30 5.12 -8.55
CA LEU A 163 5.63 6.54 -8.72
C LEU A 163 5.53 7.01 -10.18
N LYS A 164 5.86 6.13 -11.15
CA LYS A 164 5.65 6.42 -12.58
C LYS A 164 4.17 6.44 -12.96
N LEU A 165 3.38 5.51 -12.47
CA LEU A 165 1.92 5.51 -12.65
C LEU A 165 1.28 6.76 -12.03
N ALA A 166 1.80 7.21 -10.89
CA ALA A 166 1.43 8.49 -10.30
C ALA A 166 1.85 9.70 -11.15
N GLY A 167 2.76 9.53 -12.11
CA GLY A 167 3.28 10.61 -12.96
C GLY A 167 4.19 11.59 -12.23
N VAL A 168 4.87 11.16 -11.17
CA VAL A 168 5.65 12.05 -10.30
C VAL A 168 7.16 11.88 -10.44
N ILE A 169 7.61 10.87 -11.18
CA ILE A 169 9.01 10.67 -11.57
C ILE A 169 9.11 10.36 -13.06
N HIS A 170 10.32 10.49 -13.61
CA HIS A 170 10.53 10.22 -15.03
C HIS A 170 10.32 8.74 -15.37
N ARG A 171 9.70 8.46 -16.52
CA ARG A 171 9.37 7.10 -16.96
C ARG A 171 10.56 6.19 -17.23
N ASP A 172 11.73 6.77 -17.57
CA ASP A 172 12.95 6.04 -17.91
C ASP A 172 13.83 5.68 -16.69
N ILE A 173 13.28 5.80 -15.48
CA ILE A 173 13.93 5.37 -14.24
C ILE A 173 13.57 3.91 -13.97
N PHE A 174 14.57 3.04 -13.88
CA PHE A 174 14.42 1.61 -13.59
C PHE A 174 15.42 1.21 -12.50
N PRO A 175 15.25 0.08 -11.80
CA PRO A 175 16.17 -0.35 -10.74
C PRO A 175 17.64 -0.41 -11.19
N TYR A 176 17.91 -0.85 -12.41
CA TYR A 176 19.27 -0.97 -12.94
C TYR A 176 19.98 0.36 -13.24
N ASN A 177 19.25 1.45 -13.44
CA ASN A 177 19.79 2.79 -13.66
C ASN A 177 19.41 3.79 -12.56
N PHE A 178 18.79 3.29 -11.48
CA PHE A 178 18.33 4.10 -10.38
C PHE A 178 19.52 4.74 -9.64
N ASN A 179 19.42 6.03 -9.43
CA ASN A 179 20.32 6.79 -8.58
C ASN A 179 19.52 7.81 -7.78
N LEU A 180 19.50 7.63 -6.46
CA LEU A 180 18.72 8.46 -5.54
C LEU A 180 19.02 9.95 -5.67
N GLU A 181 20.30 10.32 -5.90
CA GLU A 181 20.71 11.73 -6.02
C GLU A 181 20.22 12.40 -7.32
N LYS A 182 19.93 11.59 -8.34
CA LYS A 182 19.49 12.08 -9.66
C LYS A 182 17.98 12.09 -9.83
N ILE A 183 17.23 11.50 -8.88
CA ILE A 183 15.77 11.46 -8.99
C ILE A 183 15.18 12.85 -8.79
N LYS A 184 14.17 13.19 -9.59
CA LYS A 184 13.51 14.49 -9.54
C LYS A 184 12.01 14.30 -9.45
N TRP A 185 11.38 15.14 -8.65
CA TRP A 185 9.94 15.29 -8.60
C TRP A 185 9.44 15.97 -9.88
N LEU A 186 8.41 15.40 -10.49
CA LEU A 186 7.73 15.92 -11.69
C LEU A 186 6.23 16.12 -11.45
N GLY A 187 5.79 15.90 -10.22
CA GLY A 187 4.36 15.87 -9.87
C GLY A 187 3.71 17.24 -9.67
N GLY A 188 4.48 18.35 -9.70
CA GLY A 188 3.95 19.67 -9.37
C GLY A 188 3.27 19.66 -8.00
N SER A 189 2.05 20.17 -7.91
CA SER A 189 1.25 20.21 -6.68
C SER A 189 0.53 18.90 -6.33
N THR A 190 0.87 17.77 -6.98
CA THR A 190 0.31 16.46 -6.64
C THR A 190 0.69 16.05 -5.22
N TRP A 191 -0.27 15.48 -4.48
CA TRP A 191 -0.03 14.85 -3.19
C TRP A 191 -0.04 13.33 -3.33
N ILE A 192 0.85 12.67 -2.59
CA ILE A 192 0.90 11.21 -2.48
C ILE A 192 0.69 10.82 -1.03
N VAL A 193 -0.09 9.77 -0.80
CA VAL A 193 -0.10 8.99 0.44
C VAL A 193 0.34 7.57 0.12
N GLN A 194 1.47 7.15 0.69
CA GLN A 194 1.85 5.74 0.72
C GLN A 194 1.42 5.16 2.08
N THR A 195 0.65 4.10 2.05
CA THR A 195 -0.18 3.67 3.18
C THR A 195 0.51 2.74 4.19
N GLY A 196 1.85 2.69 4.22
CA GLY A 196 2.62 1.83 5.14
C GLY A 196 3.19 0.59 4.47
N ASP A 197 3.84 -0.27 5.25
CA ASP A 197 4.48 -1.50 4.79
C ASP A 197 5.46 -1.26 3.62
N GLN A 198 6.43 -0.39 3.87
CA GLN A 198 7.50 -0.09 2.91
C GLN A 198 8.62 -1.13 2.94
N ILE A 199 8.74 -1.86 4.02
CA ILE A 199 9.83 -2.79 4.34
C ILE A 199 9.33 -4.23 4.41
N ASP A 200 10.25 -5.15 4.68
CA ASP A 200 10.02 -6.58 4.89
C ASP A 200 9.66 -7.35 3.61
N ARG A 201 10.71 -7.83 2.96
CA ARG A 201 10.68 -8.50 1.66
C ARG A 201 10.34 -9.97 1.72
N CYS A 202 10.47 -10.63 2.87
CA CYS A 202 10.26 -12.05 3.00
C CYS A 202 8.82 -12.41 3.38
N ARG A 203 8.36 -13.56 2.88
CA ARG A 203 7.13 -14.22 3.32
C ARG A 203 7.46 -15.68 3.61
N PRO A 204 7.39 -16.13 4.88
CA PRO A 204 7.70 -17.50 5.25
C PRO A 204 6.65 -18.47 4.67
N GLU A 205 7.09 -19.64 4.26
CA GLU A 205 6.26 -20.63 3.55
C GLU A 205 4.97 -20.99 4.31
N ASN A 206 5.07 -21.08 5.63
CA ASN A 206 3.95 -21.51 6.47
C ASN A 206 3.27 -20.39 7.25
N TRP A 207 3.65 -19.15 7.12
CA TRP A 207 3.21 -18.02 7.97
C TRP A 207 3.45 -18.24 9.48
N LYS A 208 4.00 -19.37 9.86
CA LYS A 208 4.31 -19.77 11.24
C LYS A 208 5.79 -19.69 11.56
N ASN A 209 6.64 -19.80 10.54
CA ASN A 209 8.09 -19.77 10.69
C ASN A 209 8.59 -18.36 10.41
N ASP A 210 9.69 -18.01 11.02
CA ASP A 210 10.40 -16.78 10.71
C ASP A 210 11.25 -16.96 9.46
N CYS A 211 11.35 -15.96 8.61
CA CYS A 211 12.28 -15.98 7.47
C CYS A 211 13.75 -16.10 7.88
N ILE A 212 14.04 -15.90 9.15
CA ILE A 212 15.36 -16.13 9.75
C ILE A 212 15.75 -17.61 9.72
N GLU A 213 14.78 -18.53 9.79
CA GLU A 213 15.02 -19.98 9.80
C GLU A 213 15.34 -20.53 8.42
N ASP A 214 14.91 -19.85 7.35
CA ASP A 214 15.15 -20.25 5.94
C ASP A 214 15.69 -19.10 5.11
N LEU A 215 16.96 -18.79 5.31
CA LEU A 215 17.64 -17.64 4.69
C LEU A 215 17.84 -17.78 3.17
N ASP A 216 17.71 -18.96 2.59
CA ASP A 216 17.98 -19.21 1.17
C ASP A 216 16.71 -19.18 0.30
N ASP A 217 15.53 -19.08 0.90
CA ASP A 217 14.24 -19.23 0.20
C ASP A 217 13.56 -17.90 -0.20
N VAL A 218 14.24 -16.77 -0.12
CA VAL A 218 13.65 -15.48 -0.51
C VAL A 218 13.80 -15.23 -2.00
N GLU A 219 12.70 -15.30 -2.74
CA GLU A 219 12.70 -15.04 -4.18
C GLU A 219 13.07 -13.59 -4.49
N ALA A 220 14.03 -13.41 -5.40
CA ALA A 220 14.49 -12.09 -5.85
C ALA A 220 14.77 -11.12 -4.70
N ASP A 221 15.44 -11.60 -3.65
CA ASP A 221 15.79 -10.81 -2.46
C ASP A 221 16.53 -9.51 -2.83
N GLU A 222 16.12 -8.41 -2.22
CA GLU A 222 16.68 -7.07 -2.43
C GLU A 222 16.86 -6.36 -1.08
N GLY A 223 18.02 -5.82 -0.80
CA GLY A 223 18.25 -4.94 0.35
C GLY A 223 17.92 -3.49 -0.02
N ASN A 224 16.65 -3.13 -0.12
CA ASN A 224 16.21 -1.82 -0.61
C ASN A 224 15.32 -1.03 0.38
N ASN A 225 15.16 -1.48 1.64
CA ASN A 225 14.33 -0.78 2.62
C ASN A 225 14.75 0.68 2.79
N MET A 226 16.04 0.88 3.08
CA MET A 226 16.58 2.22 3.33
C MET A 226 16.56 3.10 2.08
N VAL A 227 16.69 2.50 0.90
CA VAL A 227 16.59 3.19 -0.38
C VAL A 227 15.17 3.70 -0.60
N ILE A 228 14.15 2.86 -0.37
CA ILE A 228 12.74 3.20 -0.53
C ILE A 228 12.33 4.29 0.46
N ILE A 229 12.68 4.13 1.75
CA ILE A 229 12.38 5.12 2.79
C ILE A 229 12.99 6.50 2.43
N LYS A 230 14.26 6.51 2.02
CA LYS A 230 14.96 7.74 1.60
C LYS A 230 14.37 8.34 0.33
N LEU A 231 13.93 7.51 -0.62
CA LEU A 231 13.31 7.95 -1.86
C LEU A 231 12.01 8.73 -1.58
N PHE A 232 11.12 8.18 -0.77
CA PHE A 232 9.87 8.87 -0.43
C PHE A 232 10.14 10.19 0.30
N LYS A 233 11.11 10.20 1.24
CA LYS A 233 11.51 11.44 1.93
C LYS A 233 12.08 12.49 0.98
N LEU A 234 12.97 12.10 0.09
CA LEU A 234 13.58 13.00 -0.90
C LEU A 234 12.49 13.60 -1.82
N LEU A 235 11.53 12.77 -2.23
CA LEU A 235 10.43 13.24 -3.07
C LEU A 235 9.51 14.19 -2.31
N ASP A 236 9.25 13.99 -1.00
CA ASP A 236 8.50 14.97 -0.19
C ASP A 236 9.22 16.31 -0.11
N ASP A 237 10.55 16.29 0.13
CA ASP A 237 11.35 17.52 0.20
C ASP A 237 11.37 18.29 -1.13
N GLN A 238 11.30 17.59 -2.25
CA GLN A 238 11.21 18.21 -3.57
C GLN A 238 9.77 18.69 -3.86
N ALA A 239 8.76 17.87 -3.56
CA ALA A 239 7.36 18.17 -3.79
C ALA A 239 6.87 19.42 -3.04
N ARG A 240 7.31 19.59 -1.79
CA ARG A 240 7.01 20.78 -0.97
C ARG A 240 7.38 22.09 -1.66
N LYS A 241 8.43 22.11 -2.47
CA LYS A 241 8.86 23.30 -3.22
C LYS A 241 7.89 23.67 -4.35
N GLU A 242 7.05 22.73 -4.75
CA GLU A 242 6.07 22.88 -5.84
C GLU A 242 4.61 22.84 -5.33
N GLY A 243 4.41 22.88 -3.99
CA GLY A 243 3.08 22.78 -3.35
C GLY A 243 2.53 21.37 -3.27
N GLY A 244 3.31 20.35 -3.67
CA GLY A 244 3.01 18.94 -3.53
C GLY A 244 3.45 18.37 -2.18
N ARG A 245 3.16 17.10 -1.94
CA ARG A 245 3.57 16.34 -0.76
C ARG A 245 3.74 14.86 -1.09
N VAL A 246 4.60 14.20 -0.32
CA VAL A 246 4.64 12.73 -0.22
C VAL A 246 4.56 12.35 1.26
N ILE A 247 3.38 11.95 1.69
CA ILE A 247 3.12 11.51 3.06
C ILE A 247 3.23 9.99 3.10
N THR A 248 3.99 9.46 4.03
CA THR A 248 4.10 8.01 4.26
C THR A 248 3.48 7.65 5.60
N LEU A 249 2.67 6.62 5.62
CA LEU A 249 2.13 6.07 6.84
C LEU A 249 3.06 5.01 7.44
N LEU A 250 2.82 4.68 8.69
CA LEU A 250 3.32 3.48 9.34
C LEU A 250 2.35 2.34 9.02
N GLY A 251 2.91 1.17 8.66
CA GLY A 251 2.19 -0.07 8.66
C GLY A 251 2.62 -0.94 9.84
N ASN A 252 2.07 -2.15 9.95
CA ASN A 252 2.47 -3.09 11.00
C ASN A 252 3.93 -3.50 10.86
N HIS A 253 4.45 -3.65 9.64
CA HIS A 253 5.85 -4.05 9.42
C HIS A 253 6.86 -3.01 9.92
N GLU A 254 6.59 -1.71 9.77
CA GLU A 254 7.42 -0.68 10.37
C GLU A 254 7.47 -0.81 11.90
N LEU A 255 6.31 -1.03 12.55
CA LEU A 255 6.23 -1.12 14.01
C LEU A 255 6.76 -2.46 14.53
N MET A 256 6.54 -3.58 13.85
CA MET A 256 7.13 -4.89 14.17
C MET A 256 8.65 -4.79 14.26
N ASN A 257 9.28 -4.12 13.29
CA ASN A 257 10.73 -3.95 13.31
C ASN A 257 11.22 -3.13 14.51
N VAL A 258 10.48 -2.09 14.93
CA VAL A 258 10.81 -1.33 16.15
C VAL A 258 10.58 -2.16 17.40
N ASP A 259 9.60 -3.07 17.38
CA ASP A 259 9.28 -4.01 18.43
C ASP A 259 10.17 -5.28 18.43
N ARG A 260 11.19 -5.32 17.57
CA ARG A 260 12.18 -6.41 17.42
C ARG A 260 11.60 -7.68 16.79
N ASP A 261 10.46 -7.62 16.17
CA ASP A 261 9.89 -8.72 15.41
C ASP A 261 10.37 -8.65 13.95
N PHE A 262 11.36 -9.47 13.61
CA PHE A 262 12.01 -9.51 12.31
C PHE A 262 11.59 -10.72 11.46
N ARG A 263 10.47 -11.35 11.77
CA ARG A 263 10.05 -12.60 11.09
C ARG A 263 9.88 -12.47 9.57
N TYR A 264 9.66 -11.27 9.06
CA TYR A 264 9.48 -10.99 7.62
C TYR A 264 10.67 -10.28 6.97
N VAL A 265 11.77 -10.15 7.67
CA VAL A 265 12.98 -9.50 7.17
C VAL A 265 13.80 -10.49 6.36
N SER A 266 14.16 -10.11 5.13
CA SER A 266 14.98 -10.94 4.25
C SER A 266 16.47 -10.83 4.57
N PRO A 267 17.30 -11.82 4.14
CA PRO A 267 18.74 -11.80 4.36
C PRO A 267 19.43 -10.52 3.87
N LYS A 268 19.07 -10.01 2.68
CA LYS A 268 19.68 -8.78 2.16
C LYS A 268 19.24 -7.53 2.89
N GLU A 269 18.04 -7.52 3.45
CA GLU A 269 17.56 -6.42 4.27
C GLU A 269 18.30 -6.29 5.60
N PHE A 270 18.77 -7.41 6.19
CA PHE A 270 19.69 -7.36 7.32
C PHE A 270 21.05 -6.77 6.90
N LEU A 271 21.55 -7.13 5.72
CA LEU A 271 22.84 -6.66 5.22
C LEU A 271 22.85 -5.15 4.91
N GLU A 272 21.72 -4.49 4.74
CA GLU A 272 21.66 -3.03 4.54
C GLU A 272 22.40 -2.25 5.63
N PHE A 273 22.43 -2.79 6.84
CA PHE A 273 23.04 -2.16 8.03
C PHE A 273 24.49 -2.56 8.26
N VAL A 274 25.03 -3.48 7.44
CA VAL A 274 26.42 -3.97 7.56
C VAL A 274 27.28 -3.27 6.50
N PRO A 275 28.41 -2.64 6.88
CA PRO A 275 29.36 -2.10 5.92
C PRO A 275 29.83 -3.18 4.94
N GLN A 276 30.00 -2.85 3.67
CA GLN A 276 30.38 -3.80 2.61
C GLN A 276 31.62 -4.63 2.95
N LYS A 277 32.64 -4.00 3.57
CA LYS A 277 33.87 -4.65 3.98
C LYS A 277 33.69 -5.73 5.07
N ASP A 278 32.61 -5.64 5.85
CA ASP A 278 32.33 -6.49 7.00
C ASP A 278 31.37 -7.65 6.65
N ARG A 279 30.94 -7.73 5.38
CA ARG A 279 30.04 -8.79 4.88
C ARG A 279 30.80 -10.06 4.56
N THR A 280 31.40 -10.69 5.59
CA THR A 280 32.31 -11.84 5.46
C THR A 280 31.64 -13.20 5.62
N SER A 281 30.40 -13.25 6.12
CA SER A 281 29.63 -14.48 6.36
C SER A 281 28.14 -14.23 6.12
N LYS A 282 27.32 -15.29 6.04
CA LYS A 282 25.86 -15.20 6.02
C LYS A 282 25.28 -15.02 7.44
N LEU A 283 25.94 -15.60 8.44
CA LEU A 283 25.48 -15.67 9.82
C LEU A 283 26.47 -15.02 10.79
N THR A 284 25.95 -14.56 11.91
CA THR A 284 26.71 -14.18 13.10
C THR A 284 27.27 -15.43 13.79
N LYS A 285 28.10 -15.26 14.85
CA LYS A 285 28.60 -16.37 15.66
C LYS A 285 27.47 -17.12 16.38
N ASP A 286 26.37 -16.45 16.65
CA ASP A 286 25.21 -17.00 17.36
C ASP A 286 24.19 -17.63 16.43
N GLY A 287 24.52 -17.77 15.12
CA GLY A 287 23.65 -18.39 14.12
C GLY A 287 22.52 -17.50 13.58
N LEU A 288 22.51 -16.20 13.94
CA LEU A 288 21.54 -15.23 13.41
C LEU A 288 22.00 -14.65 12.05
N PRO A 289 21.12 -14.07 11.25
CA PRO A 289 21.52 -13.40 10.02
C PRO A 289 22.56 -12.32 10.26
N LEU A 290 23.57 -12.24 9.38
CA LEU A 290 24.54 -11.17 9.45
C LEU A 290 23.83 -9.82 9.32
N GLY A 291 24.05 -8.93 10.27
CA GLY A 291 23.36 -7.63 10.35
C GLY A 291 22.18 -7.58 11.32
N TYR A 292 21.77 -8.71 11.89
CA TYR A 292 20.67 -8.78 12.87
C TYR A 292 20.81 -7.72 13.96
N TYR A 293 21.94 -7.70 14.67
CA TYR A 293 22.18 -6.75 15.76
C TYR A 293 22.33 -5.29 15.29
N HIS A 294 22.80 -5.08 14.06
CA HIS A 294 22.86 -3.74 13.49
C HIS A 294 21.45 -3.22 13.17
N ARG A 295 20.58 -4.07 12.59
CA ARG A 295 19.17 -3.75 12.35
C ARG A 295 18.43 -3.49 13.66
N LEU A 296 18.61 -4.38 14.66
CA LEU A 296 18.04 -4.23 15.99
C LEU A 296 18.35 -2.84 16.57
N LYS A 297 19.62 -2.45 16.58
CA LYS A 297 20.06 -1.15 17.10
C LYS A 297 19.52 0.03 16.28
N ALA A 298 19.39 -0.12 14.97
CA ALA A 298 18.86 0.94 14.10
C ALA A 298 17.37 1.17 14.32
N PHE A 299 16.60 0.11 14.52
CA PHE A 299 15.15 0.14 14.67
C PHE A 299 14.68 0.28 16.12
N GLU A 300 15.50 -0.06 17.13
CA GLU A 300 15.07 0.06 18.53
C GLU A 300 14.43 1.41 18.84
N ARG A 301 13.50 1.46 19.79
CA ARG A 301 12.85 2.69 20.24
C ARG A 301 13.89 3.76 20.56
N ASN A 302 13.69 4.97 20.06
CA ASN A 302 14.66 6.06 20.10
C ASN A 302 15.95 5.80 19.28
N GLY A 303 16.03 4.71 18.52
CA GLY A 303 17.09 4.45 17.52
C GLY A 303 16.96 5.35 16.29
N ALA A 304 17.92 5.23 15.39
CA ALA A 304 17.99 6.14 14.24
C ALA A 304 16.75 6.04 13.32
N ILE A 305 16.24 4.83 13.06
CA ILE A 305 15.09 4.60 12.20
C ILE A 305 13.78 4.95 12.93
N ALA A 306 13.64 4.58 14.22
CA ALA A 306 12.47 4.93 15.00
C ALA A 306 12.30 6.45 15.12
N LYS A 307 13.41 7.22 15.32
CA LYS A 307 13.39 8.69 15.28
C LYS A 307 12.95 9.21 13.92
N PHE A 308 13.52 8.67 12.85
CA PHE A 308 13.12 9.04 11.50
C PHE A 308 11.63 8.81 11.25
N TYR A 309 11.08 7.66 11.70
CA TYR A 309 9.67 7.36 11.60
C TYR A 309 8.81 8.36 12.40
N ALA A 310 9.18 8.64 13.64
CA ALA A 310 8.47 9.59 14.51
C ALA A 310 8.40 11.00 13.93
N GLU A 311 9.43 11.42 13.18
CA GLU A 311 9.52 12.75 12.57
C GLU A 311 8.82 12.83 11.20
N ASN A 312 8.89 11.76 10.39
CA ASN A 312 8.54 11.82 8.97
C ASN A 312 7.31 11.01 8.58
N LYS A 313 6.83 10.09 9.43
CA LYS A 313 5.66 9.25 9.15
C LYS A 313 4.47 9.59 10.06
N LYS A 314 3.27 9.16 9.67
CA LYS A 314 2.05 9.22 10.46
C LYS A 314 1.42 7.83 10.56
N SER A 315 0.63 7.59 11.58
CA SER A 315 -0.20 6.38 11.66
C SER A 315 -1.45 6.53 10.81
N ILE A 316 -2.08 7.69 10.89
CA ILE A 316 -3.35 8.00 10.24
C ILE A 316 -3.34 9.45 9.78
N VAL A 317 -3.87 9.72 8.58
CA VAL A 317 -4.04 11.10 8.11
C VAL A 317 -5.41 11.30 7.47
N GLN A 318 -5.95 12.50 7.63
CA GLN A 318 -7.08 12.99 6.86
C GLN A 318 -6.60 14.04 5.85
N ILE A 319 -6.93 13.85 4.56
CA ILE A 319 -6.69 14.83 3.49
C ILE A 319 -8.03 15.12 2.81
N GLY A 320 -8.49 16.36 2.93
CA GLY A 320 -9.83 16.68 2.48
C GLY A 320 -10.87 15.86 3.24
N SER A 321 -11.75 15.15 2.51
CA SER A 321 -12.75 14.26 3.10
C SER A 321 -12.31 12.79 3.20
N TRP A 322 -11.04 12.49 2.94
CA TRP A 322 -10.50 11.13 2.90
C TRP A 322 -9.61 10.83 4.09
N LEU A 323 -9.95 9.75 4.80
CA LEU A 323 -9.11 9.16 5.83
C LEU A 323 -8.20 8.09 5.21
N PHE A 324 -6.91 8.13 5.52
CA PHE A 324 -5.93 7.14 5.13
C PHE A 324 -5.39 6.46 6.39
N VAL A 325 -5.47 5.15 6.42
CA VAL A 325 -5.00 4.30 7.52
C VAL A 325 -4.51 2.99 6.92
N HIS A 326 -3.51 2.35 7.53
CA HIS A 326 -2.91 1.14 6.98
C HIS A 326 -3.88 -0.04 6.97
N GLY A 327 -4.25 -0.58 8.13
CA GLY A 327 -5.16 -1.74 8.22
C GLY A 327 -6.63 -1.36 8.14
N GLY A 328 -7.05 -0.43 8.99
CA GLY A 328 -8.45 -0.02 9.07
C GLY A 328 -8.73 0.82 10.30
N PHE A 329 -9.99 1.14 10.50
CA PHE A 329 -10.46 1.85 11.68
C PHE A 329 -11.73 1.20 12.19
N SER A 330 -11.68 0.57 13.36
CA SER A 330 -12.84 -0.08 13.95
C SER A 330 -13.71 0.91 14.75
N HIS A 331 -14.95 0.53 15.01
CA HIS A 331 -15.84 1.29 15.89
C HIS A 331 -15.30 1.40 17.31
N ALA A 332 -14.68 0.32 17.80
CA ALA A 332 -14.08 0.28 19.14
C ALA A 332 -12.94 1.31 19.23
N LEU A 333 -12.02 1.30 18.27
CA LEU A 333 -10.94 2.28 18.21
C LEU A 333 -11.46 3.71 18.06
N ALA A 334 -12.46 3.94 17.22
CA ALA A 334 -13.05 5.27 17.02
C ALA A 334 -13.74 5.83 18.27
N LYS A 335 -14.30 4.97 19.10
CA LYS A 335 -14.86 5.35 20.42
C LYS A 335 -13.76 5.61 21.47
N LYS A 336 -12.59 4.97 21.34
CA LYS A 336 -11.50 5.02 22.31
C LYS A 336 -10.55 6.19 22.03
N CYS A 337 -10.07 6.33 20.81
CA CYS A 337 -9.02 7.29 20.44
C CYS A 337 -9.44 8.18 19.25
N THR A 338 -8.93 9.41 19.27
CA THR A 338 -8.95 10.31 18.11
C THR A 338 -7.73 10.06 17.21
N ILE A 339 -7.80 10.53 15.97
CA ILE A 339 -6.67 10.46 15.01
C ILE A 339 -5.40 11.12 15.60
N HIS A 340 -5.56 12.27 16.27
CA HIS A 340 -4.44 12.99 16.89
C HIS A 340 -3.84 12.22 18.06
N GLU A 341 -4.67 11.61 18.91
CA GLU A 341 -4.20 10.80 20.04
C GLU A 341 -3.41 9.59 19.54
N ILE A 342 -3.89 8.86 18.54
CA ILE A 342 -3.16 7.72 17.94
C ILE A 342 -1.82 8.17 17.36
N ASN A 343 -1.79 9.24 16.55
CA ASN A 343 -0.54 9.75 15.98
C ASN A 343 0.46 10.18 17.05
N THR A 344 -0.03 10.78 18.14
CA THR A 344 0.80 11.24 19.27
C THR A 344 1.33 10.07 20.07
N LEU A 345 0.49 9.10 20.39
CA LEU A 345 0.85 7.88 21.12
C LEU A 345 1.95 7.11 20.40
N VAL A 346 1.75 6.80 19.12
CA VAL A 346 2.73 6.06 18.33
C VAL A 346 4.05 6.83 18.20
N LYS A 347 3.99 8.15 18.01
CA LYS A 347 5.19 9.00 17.98
C LYS A 347 5.97 8.93 19.29
N LYS A 348 5.30 9.03 20.44
CA LYS A 348 5.95 8.94 21.76
C LYS A 348 6.56 7.57 21.97
N TRP A 349 5.84 6.50 21.61
CA TRP A 349 6.34 5.14 21.69
C TRP A 349 7.61 4.94 20.86
N LEU A 350 7.63 5.40 19.61
CA LEU A 350 8.80 5.36 18.74
C LEU A 350 10.02 6.09 19.35
N LEU A 351 9.78 7.19 20.05
CA LEU A 351 10.81 7.99 20.71
C LEU A 351 11.21 7.51 22.09
N ASN A 352 10.59 6.43 22.59
CA ASN A 352 10.73 5.95 23.97
C ASN A 352 10.40 7.02 25.01
N GLN A 353 9.29 7.72 24.79
CA GLN A 353 8.80 8.85 25.61
C GLN A 353 7.38 8.63 26.13
N SER A 354 6.81 7.43 25.96
CA SER A 354 5.50 7.06 26.50
C SER A 354 5.60 6.90 28.01
N ASP A 355 4.56 7.30 28.72
CA ASP A 355 4.36 6.93 30.12
C ASP A 355 3.71 5.52 30.23
N GLU A 356 3.49 5.04 31.45
CA GLU A 356 2.97 3.69 31.72
C GLU A 356 1.56 3.48 31.11
N ASN A 357 0.67 4.47 31.23
CA ASN A 357 -0.69 4.38 30.65
C ASN A 357 -0.64 4.40 29.11
N GLU A 358 0.27 5.17 28.53
CA GLU A 358 0.48 5.21 27.09
C GLU A 358 1.09 3.91 26.55
N GLU A 359 1.95 3.23 27.31
CA GLU A 359 2.46 1.89 26.97
C GLU A 359 1.32 0.86 26.99
N GLU A 360 0.48 0.84 28.02
CA GLU A 360 -0.67 -0.05 28.09
C GLU A 360 -1.64 0.18 26.92
N LEU A 361 -1.93 1.43 26.58
CA LEU A 361 -2.78 1.76 25.46
C LEU A 361 -2.15 1.36 24.12
N PHE A 362 -0.83 1.54 23.97
CA PHE A 362 -0.11 1.12 22.76
C PHE A 362 -0.16 -0.41 22.62
N ASP A 363 0.07 -1.14 23.72
CA ASP A 363 -0.02 -2.60 23.71
C ASP A 363 -1.40 -3.09 23.27
N GLU A 364 -2.46 -2.46 23.76
CA GLU A 364 -3.82 -2.81 23.39
C GLU A 364 -4.09 -2.58 21.89
N ILE A 365 -3.74 -1.39 21.34
CA ILE A 365 -4.05 -1.04 19.96
C ILE A 365 -3.05 -1.61 18.95
N PHE A 366 -1.91 -2.17 19.37
CA PHE A 366 -0.91 -2.71 18.46
C PHE A 366 -0.66 -4.21 18.64
N ARG A 367 -0.62 -4.71 19.86
CA ARG A 367 -0.17 -6.08 20.15
C ARG A 367 -1.27 -7.04 20.56
N GLN A 368 -2.34 -6.57 21.20
CA GLN A 368 -3.30 -7.45 21.89
C GLN A 368 -4.56 -7.72 21.09
N ASP A 369 -4.99 -6.80 20.29
CA ASP A 369 -6.28 -6.88 19.60
C ASP A 369 -6.17 -6.42 18.13
N ASP A 370 -6.08 -7.39 17.23
CA ASP A 370 -5.98 -7.14 15.79
C ASP A 370 -7.23 -6.41 15.25
N ASP A 371 -8.41 -6.64 15.83
CA ASP A 371 -9.66 -6.03 15.36
C ASP A 371 -9.74 -4.54 15.72
N ILE A 372 -9.09 -4.12 16.81
CA ILE A 372 -9.03 -2.71 17.23
C ILE A 372 -7.83 -1.98 16.63
N SER A 373 -6.77 -2.69 16.26
CA SER A 373 -5.52 -2.09 15.79
C SER A 373 -5.68 -1.39 14.45
N PRO A 374 -5.28 -0.11 14.30
CA PRO A 374 -5.31 0.56 13.00
C PRO A 374 -4.27 0.01 12.01
N PHE A 375 -3.35 -0.85 12.48
CA PHE A 375 -2.29 -1.46 11.69
C PHE A 375 -2.60 -2.89 11.26
N TRP A 376 -3.48 -3.59 11.97
CA TRP A 376 -3.82 -5.01 11.73
C TRP A 376 -5.28 -5.24 11.35
N CYS A 377 -6.15 -4.27 11.61
CA CYS A 377 -7.60 -4.40 11.42
C CYS A 377 -7.95 -4.80 9.98
N ARG A 378 -8.73 -5.88 9.85
CA ARG A 378 -9.21 -6.40 8.56
C ARG A 378 -10.71 -6.24 8.38
N LEU A 379 -11.40 -5.58 9.31
CA LEU A 379 -12.86 -5.44 9.37
C LEU A 379 -13.48 -5.08 8.01
N PHE A 380 -12.91 -4.10 7.31
CA PHE A 380 -13.42 -3.65 6.02
C PHE A 380 -12.68 -4.23 4.81
N ALA A 381 -11.64 -5.03 5.02
CA ALA A 381 -10.83 -5.60 3.97
C ALA A 381 -11.33 -6.97 3.51
N GLU A 382 -12.01 -7.71 4.39
CA GLU A 382 -12.61 -9.02 4.16
C GLU A 382 -14.13 -8.88 3.97
N GLU A 383 -14.77 -9.87 3.33
CA GLU A 383 -16.23 -9.81 3.04
C GLU A 383 -17.09 -10.59 4.04
N ASP A 384 -16.49 -11.17 5.05
CA ASP A 384 -17.18 -12.06 5.97
C ASP A 384 -18.01 -11.26 6.99
N GLY A 385 -19.17 -10.86 6.55
CA GLY A 385 -20.48 -10.75 7.19
C GLY A 385 -20.56 -10.42 8.68
N GLU A 386 -19.64 -9.65 9.25
CA GLU A 386 -19.87 -9.05 10.55
C GLU A 386 -20.79 -7.84 10.38
N ASP A 387 -21.70 -7.62 11.31
CA ASP A 387 -22.69 -6.53 11.28
C ASP A 387 -22.05 -5.14 11.07
N GLU A 388 -20.79 -4.97 11.49
CA GLU A 388 -20.05 -3.74 11.35
C GLU A 388 -19.49 -3.51 9.92
N ASN A 389 -19.27 -4.56 9.13
CA ASN A 389 -18.83 -4.48 7.73
C ASN A 389 -20.00 -4.33 6.75
N THR A 390 -20.89 -3.42 7.05
CA THR A 390 -22.05 -3.04 6.25
C THR A 390 -21.99 -1.56 5.89
N LEU A 391 -22.80 -1.11 4.93
CA LEU A 391 -22.93 0.32 4.64
C LEU A 391 -23.34 1.12 5.89
N GLU A 392 -24.30 0.61 6.66
CA GLU A 392 -24.79 1.25 7.88
C GLU A 392 -23.69 1.31 8.95
N GLY A 393 -22.97 0.21 9.16
CA GLY A 393 -21.82 0.15 10.07
C GLY A 393 -20.72 1.15 9.66
N PHE A 394 -20.40 1.18 8.38
CA PHE A 394 -19.41 2.15 7.86
C PHE A 394 -19.86 3.61 8.06
N GLU A 395 -21.12 3.92 7.81
CA GLU A 395 -21.66 5.26 8.05
C GLU A 395 -21.69 5.62 9.54
N HIS A 396 -22.00 4.64 10.40
CA HIS A 396 -21.92 4.82 11.85
C HIS A 396 -20.48 5.14 12.30
N LEU A 397 -19.49 4.39 11.79
CA LEU A 397 -18.06 4.67 12.03
C LEU A 397 -17.68 6.11 11.64
N LEU A 398 -18.04 6.53 10.41
CA LEU A 398 -17.74 7.89 9.96
C LEU A 398 -18.42 8.95 10.83
N ASN A 399 -19.61 8.69 11.34
CA ASN A 399 -20.30 9.58 12.26
C ASN A 399 -19.56 9.72 13.61
N ILE A 400 -19.04 8.61 14.17
CA ILE A 400 -18.23 8.64 15.39
C ILE A 400 -16.97 9.46 15.13
N LEU A 401 -16.21 9.17 14.06
CA LEU A 401 -15.01 9.88 13.69
C LEU A 401 -15.25 11.38 13.51
N ASN A 402 -16.32 11.74 12.80
CA ASN A 402 -16.70 13.12 12.56
C ASN A 402 -17.13 13.88 13.82
N LYS A 403 -17.65 13.21 14.83
CA LYS A 403 -18.04 13.82 16.11
C LYS A 403 -16.82 14.02 17.02
N ARG A 404 -15.90 13.08 17.04
CA ARG A 404 -14.77 13.07 17.99
C ARG A 404 -13.54 13.81 17.52
N ASN A 405 -13.27 13.83 16.23
CA ASN A 405 -12.03 14.39 15.70
C ASN A 405 -12.19 15.88 15.34
N ARG A 406 -11.12 16.67 15.57
CA ARG A 406 -10.97 17.96 14.87
C ARG A 406 -10.90 17.66 13.38
N ARG A 407 -11.52 18.49 12.57
CA ARG A 407 -11.55 18.31 11.11
C ARG A 407 -11.60 19.65 10.40
N LEU A 408 -10.97 19.70 9.23
CA LEU A 408 -11.12 20.83 8.30
C LEU A 408 -12.42 20.68 7.49
N MET A 409 -12.83 19.44 7.21
CA MET A 409 -14.08 19.08 6.57
C MET A 409 -14.51 17.67 7.02
N PRO A 410 -15.80 17.30 6.87
CA PRO A 410 -16.27 15.99 7.26
C PRO A 410 -15.53 14.86 6.52
N ILE A 411 -15.18 13.80 7.24
CA ILE A 411 -14.70 12.54 6.66
C ILE A 411 -15.89 11.88 5.95
N ARG A 412 -15.73 11.58 4.66
CA ARG A 412 -16.75 10.94 3.82
C ARG A 412 -16.32 9.59 3.30
N GLY A 413 -15.03 9.29 3.36
CA GLY A 413 -14.49 8.04 2.89
C GLY A 413 -13.17 7.67 3.54
N MET A 414 -12.77 6.41 3.32
CA MET A 414 -11.55 5.82 3.87
C MET A 414 -10.79 5.06 2.78
N VAL A 415 -9.47 5.10 2.87
CA VAL A 415 -8.54 4.31 2.04
C VAL A 415 -7.72 3.44 2.97
N ILE A 416 -7.76 2.12 2.75
CA ILE A 416 -7.06 1.09 3.54
C ILE A 416 -6.18 0.21 2.67
N ALA A 417 -5.17 -0.44 3.27
CA ALA A 417 -4.22 -1.35 2.66
C ALA A 417 -4.09 -2.66 3.48
N HIS A 418 -2.89 -3.18 3.75
CA HIS A 418 -2.59 -4.28 4.67
C HIS A 418 -3.14 -5.66 4.25
N THR A 419 -4.34 -5.76 3.73
CA THR A 419 -4.96 -7.02 3.33
C THR A 419 -4.92 -7.15 1.81
N PRO A 420 -4.03 -8.01 1.28
CA PRO A 420 -3.84 -8.15 -0.17
C PRO A 420 -5.10 -8.65 -0.87
N GLN A 421 -5.67 -7.83 -1.73
CA GLN A 421 -6.95 -8.12 -2.37
C GLN A 421 -6.89 -9.26 -3.39
N TYR A 422 -5.71 -9.60 -3.92
CA TYR A 422 -5.55 -10.76 -4.80
C TYR A 422 -5.87 -12.09 -4.09
N MET A 423 -5.68 -12.16 -2.78
CA MET A 423 -6.05 -13.34 -1.97
C MET A 423 -7.56 -13.58 -1.96
N HIS A 424 -8.33 -12.57 -2.31
CA HIS A 424 -9.80 -12.61 -2.47
C HIS A 424 -10.22 -12.56 -3.94
N ASP A 425 -9.33 -12.91 -4.88
CA ASP A 425 -9.56 -12.87 -6.32
C ASP A 425 -9.97 -11.48 -6.84
N ARG A 426 -9.35 -10.40 -6.32
CA ARG A 426 -9.70 -9.02 -6.66
C ARG A 426 -8.49 -8.20 -7.04
N TYR A 427 -8.75 -7.19 -7.84
CA TYR A 427 -7.88 -6.02 -8.01
C TYR A 427 -8.15 -4.99 -6.90
N MET A 428 -7.47 -3.85 -6.98
CA MET A 428 -7.87 -2.66 -6.23
C MET A 428 -9.36 -2.41 -6.44
N ASN A 429 -10.08 -2.18 -5.36
CA ASN A 429 -11.53 -2.12 -5.42
C ASN A 429 -12.11 -1.19 -4.34
N SER A 430 -13.40 -0.93 -4.46
CA SER A 430 -14.10 -0.07 -3.50
C SER A 430 -15.45 -0.63 -3.11
N LEU A 431 -15.91 -0.22 -1.92
CA LEU A 431 -17.24 -0.49 -1.38
C LEU A 431 -18.00 0.82 -1.17
N TYR A 432 -19.30 0.68 -0.86
CA TYR A 432 -20.17 1.77 -0.40
C TYR A 432 -20.18 2.99 -1.33
N GLY A 433 -20.31 2.75 -2.64
CA GLY A 433 -20.32 3.81 -3.65
C GLY A 433 -19.01 4.58 -3.76
N ASN A 434 -17.89 3.89 -3.72
CA ASN A 434 -16.53 4.43 -3.74
C ASN A 434 -16.16 5.24 -2.48
N ARG A 435 -16.78 4.95 -1.34
CA ARG A 435 -16.45 5.62 -0.07
C ARG A 435 -15.42 4.87 0.76
N LEU A 436 -15.22 3.58 0.50
CA LEU A 436 -14.15 2.77 1.07
C LEU A 436 -13.31 2.19 -0.06
N TRP A 437 -12.01 2.48 -0.09
CA TRP A 437 -11.06 1.94 -1.06
C TRP A 437 -10.09 0.97 -0.40
N ARG A 438 -9.95 -0.22 -0.99
CA ARG A 438 -9.01 -1.28 -0.61
C ARG A 438 -7.91 -1.33 -1.64
N ILE A 439 -6.71 -0.82 -1.29
CA ILE A 439 -5.65 -0.52 -2.26
C ILE A 439 -4.45 -1.45 -2.21
N ASP A 440 -4.33 -2.30 -1.20
CA ASP A 440 -3.32 -3.36 -1.22
C ASP A 440 -3.72 -4.46 -2.19
N VAL A 441 -2.98 -4.61 -3.26
CA VAL A 441 -3.18 -5.65 -4.28
C VAL A 441 -2.07 -6.71 -4.25
N GLY A 442 -1.27 -6.73 -3.18
CA GLY A 442 -0.13 -7.63 -3.03
C GLY A 442 0.88 -7.46 -4.16
N MET A 443 1.16 -6.20 -4.54
CA MET A 443 1.95 -5.91 -5.74
C MET A 443 3.43 -6.26 -5.63
N SER A 444 3.97 -6.41 -4.42
CA SER A 444 5.37 -6.77 -4.19
C SER A 444 5.67 -8.21 -4.61
N ARG A 445 6.86 -8.45 -5.15
CA ARG A 445 7.40 -9.79 -5.40
C ARG A 445 7.64 -10.59 -4.11
N ALA A 446 7.54 -9.96 -2.94
CA ALA A 446 7.51 -10.68 -1.67
C ALA A 446 6.44 -11.78 -1.63
N PHE A 447 5.34 -11.61 -2.36
CA PHE A 447 4.24 -12.58 -2.46
C PHE A 447 4.40 -13.59 -3.61
N GLY A 448 5.55 -13.60 -4.35
CA GLY A 448 5.71 -14.38 -5.58
C GLY A 448 5.66 -15.89 -5.38
N LYS A 449 6.53 -16.42 -4.53
CA LYS A 449 6.74 -17.86 -4.38
C LYS A 449 5.71 -18.51 -3.44
N HIS A 450 5.28 -17.78 -2.42
CA HIS A 450 4.46 -18.30 -1.33
C HIS A 450 3.01 -17.88 -1.41
N ASP A 451 2.52 -17.66 -2.62
CA ASP A 451 1.13 -17.34 -2.86
C ASP A 451 0.24 -18.57 -2.61
N MET A 452 -0.23 -18.71 -1.37
CA MET A 452 -1.09 -19.82 -0.96
C MET A 452 -2.39 -19.94 -1.76
N CYS A 453 -2.75 -18.93 -2.52
CA CYS A 453 -3.94 -18.92 -3.39
C CYS A 453 -3.65 -19.42 -4.80
N GLY A 454 -2.38 -19.63 -5.18
CA GLY A 454 -1.96 -20.30 -6.44
C GLY A 454 -2.30 -19.56 -7.74
N ASP A 455 -3.05 -18.47 -7.70
CA ASP A 455 -3.44 -17.70 -8.88
C ASP A 455 -3.19 -16.21 -8.65
N ASN A 456 -1.99 -15.76 -8.97
CA ASN A 456 -1.58 -14.37 -8.82
C ASN A 456 -1.96 -13.45 -10.01
N LYS A 457 -2.93 -13.88 -10.84
CA LYS A 457 -3.41 -13.06 -11.98
C LYS A 457 -3.98 -11.71 -11.58
N TYR A 458 -4.46 -11.59 -10.35
CA TYR A 458 -5.00 -10.34 -9.80
C TYR A 458 -3.92 -9.44 -9.19
N ARG A 459 -2.71 -9.95 -8.95
CA ARG A 459 -1.60 -9.13 -8.49
C ARG A 459 -1.10 -8.27 -9.64
N GLN A 460 -1.28 -6.98 -9.50
CA GLN A 460 -0.85 -5.96 -10.46
C GLN A 460 -0.34 -4.76 -9.69
N ILE A 461 0.59 -4.02 -10.26
CA ILE A 461 0.95 -2.73 -9.68
C ILE A 461 -0.16 -1.74 -10.04
N GLN A 462 -0.83 -1.21 -9.02
CA GLN A 462 -1.95 -0.29 -9.17
C GLN A 462 -1.79 0.88 -8.19
N VAL A 463 -2.25 2.06 -8.62
CA VAL A 463 -2.35 3.24 -7.77
C VAL A 463 -3.74 3.85 -7.91
N LEU A 464 -4.29 4.36 -6.81
CA LEU A 464 -5.55 5.10 -6.81
C LEU A 464 -5.25 6.59 -6.95
N ILE A 465 -5.93 7.26 -7.87
CA ILE A 465 -5.89 8.72 -8.00
C ILE A 465 -7.26 9.28 -7.65
N ILE A 466 -7.27 10.24 -6.73
CA ILE A 466 -8.46 10.99 -6.32
C ILE A 466 -8.32 12.41 -6.85
N HIS A 467 -9.19 12.80 -7.76
CA HIS A 467 -9.26 14.13 -8.32
C HIS A 467 -10.34 14.94 -7.61
N ASP A 468 -10.03 16.18 -7.23
CA ASP A 468 -10.96 17.14 -6.64
C ASP A 468 -11.75 16.58 -5.44
N ASP A 469 -11.13 15.67 -4.68
CA ASP A 469 -11.71 15.02 -3.50
C ASP A 469 -12.91 14.09 -3.79
N SER A 470 -13.25 13.81 -5.05
CA SER A 470 -14.50 13.13 -5.40
C SER A 470 -14.50 12.24 -6.64
N LYS A 471 -13.53 12.34 -7.53
CA LYS A 471 -13.44 11.54 -8.75
C LYS A 471 -12.26 10.57 -8.65
N PHE A 472 -12.44 9.32 -9.06
CA PHE A 472 -11.48 8.25 -8.85
C PHE A 472 -10.99 7.67 -10.17
N GLU A 473 -9.69 7.41 -10.24
CA GLU A 473 -9.02 6.74 -11.34
C GLU A 473 -8.07 5.69 -10.78
N VAL A 474 -8.18 4.44 -11.22
CA VAL A 474 -7.21 3.39 -10.91
C VAL A 474 -6.28 3.22 -12.09
N LYS A 475 -5.02 3.60 -11.93
CA LYS A 475 -3.97 3.30 -12.90
C LYS A 475 -3.28 2.00 -12.56
N LYS A 476 -3.02 1.17 -13.58
CA LYS A 476 -2.43 -0.15 -13.42
C LYS A 476 -1.35 -0.44 -14.46
N HIS A 477 -0.37 -1.24 -14.06
CA HIS A 477 0.68 -1.77 -14.92
C HIS A 477 0.42 -3.25 -15.19
N PRO A 478 -0.11 -3.63 -16.36
CA PRO A 478 -0.75 -4.93 -16.56
C PRO A 478 0.22 -6.12 -16.68
N PHE A 479 1.53 -5.86 -16.82
CA PHE A 479 2.48 -6.93 -17.22
C PHE A 479 3.53 -7.27 -16.18
N TYR A 480 3.64 -6.51 -15.11
CA TYR A 480 4.78 -6.63 -14.20
C TYR A 480 4.76 -7.92 -13.36
N ASN A 481 3.59 -8.36 -12.92
CA ASN A 481 3.45 -9.54 -12.05
C ASN A 481 3.24 -10.86 -12.81
N ARG A 482 3.40 -10.86 -14.14
CA ARG A 482 3.45 -12.14 -14.86
C ARG A 482 4.73 -12.84 -14.49
N GLN A 483 4.61 -14.06 -13.94
CA GLN A 483 5.77 -14.95 -13.78
C GLN A 483 6.45 -15.16 -15.13
N PRO A 484 7.79 -15.22 -15.19
CA PRO A 484 8.48 -15.67 -16.38
C PRO A 484 7.94 -17.07 -16.73
N ALA A 485 7.76 -17.34 -18.03
CA ALA A 485 7.31 -18.64 -18.48
C ALA A 485 8.22 -19.73 -17.90
N PRO A 486 7.67 -20.90 -17.47
CA PRO A 486 8.48 -21.99 -16.95
C PRO A 486 9.61 -22.32 -17.92
N GLY A 487 10.89 -22.20 -17.49
CA GLY A 487 12.07 -22.47 -18.31
C GLY A 487 12.94 -21.27 -18.65
N MET A 488 12.56 -20.04 -18.33
CA MET A 488 13.48 -18.89 -18.40
C MET A 488 14.24 -18.80 -17.08
N GLY A 489 15.51 -19.22 -17.13
CA GLY A 489 16.42 -19.18 -15.99
C GLY A 489 16.61 -17.77 -15.41
N GLN A 490 17.19 -17.73 -14.22
CA GLN A 490 17.42 -16.57 -13.34
C GLN A 490 18.20 -15.37 -13.94
N ASN A 491 18.54 -15.40 -15.25
CA ASN A 491 19.26 -14.39 -15.99
C ASN A 491 18.42 -13.68 -17.05
N ALA A 492 17.09 -13.68 -16.95
CA ALA A 492 16.30 -12.83 -17.82
C ALA A 492 16.53 -11.36 -17.43
N GLU A 493 17.52 -10.74 -18.05
CA GLU A 493 17.60 -9.26 -18.14
C GLU A 493 16.19 -8.75 -18.46
N LEU A 494 15.70 -7.83 -17.64
CA LEU A 494 14.46 -7.10 -17.89
C LEU A 494 14.53 -6.48 -19.29
N LYS A 495 14.08 -7.21 -20.30
CA LYS A 495 13.92 -6.64 -21.64
C LYS A 495 13.06 -5.40 -21.49
N LYS A 496 13.54 -4.29 -22.03
CA LYS A 496 12.82 -3.00 -22.04
C LYS A 496 11.36 -3.26 -22.35
N PRO A 497 10.42 -2.92 -21.46
CA PRO A 497 9.01 -3.00 -21.79
C PRO A 497 8.77 -2.08 -22.99
N GLY A 498 8.21 -2.63 -24.05
CA GLY A 498 7.74 -1.83 -25.17
C GLY A 498 6.80 -0.75 -24.65
N PHE A 499 7.03 0.43 -25.12
CA PHE A 499 6.41 1.72 -24.86
C PHE A 499 5.01 1.70 -24.22
N LEU A 500 4.89 2.43 -23.12
CA LEU A 500 3.72 3.20 -22.74
C LEU A 500 3.89 4.63 -23.22
#